data_3b6bcb21c1b95b209c9bc09d1d510ce2
#
_entry.id   3b6bcb21c1b95b209c9bc09d1d510ce2
#
_cell.length_a   1.000
_cell.length_b   1.000
_cell.length_c   1.000
_cell.angle_alpha   90.00
_cell.angle_beta   90.00
_cell.angle_gamma   90.00
#
_symmetry.space_group_name_H-M   'P 1'
#
loop_
_entity.id
_entity.type
_entity.pdbx_description
1 polymer ?
#
loop_
_entity_poly.entity_id
_entity_poly.type
_entity_poly.pdbx_seq_one_letter_code
_entity_poly.pdbx_strand_id
1 'polypeptide(L)'
;MSSPPSHVLLADIGATNARFALLANGELGRVRTFNVADFARFDDVVAAFLEDSADQVRATHALVAVAGPVEGTHSVLTNSSWLIDAYELRKTFGLEARIVNDFEATGFSLPCLDAADLCVIGGGQATDGAPMAVLGPGTGLGVACLVPASNRFIVLASEGGHATLAGACDREDRILNHLRQRFGHVSAERALSGDGLENIYQAIATVEGIDATPSSAAEITKSALEGGSQTAVAALDTFCALLGSFAGSVALTFGARGGVYIAGGIAPRIVDFLTRSEFRRRFEAKGRFQSYLESVPTNVIVHPAATFVGLKSLVQRRPDPWT
;
A
#
# COMPACT_ATOMS: atom_id res chain seq x y z
N MET A 1 8.46 -5.52 32.17
CA MET A 1 7.88 -5.55 30.80
C MET A 1 6.77 -6.58 30.82
N SER A 2 5.52 -6.20 30.57
CA SER A 2 4.41 -7.16 30.45
C SER A 2 4.64 -8.02 29.21
N SER A 3 4.39 -9.32 29.32
CA SER A 3 4.41 -10.22 28.16
C SER A 3 3.37 -9.74 27.15
N PRO A 4 3.64 -9.88 25.84
CA PRO A 4 2.62 -9.53 24.82
C PRO A 4 1.35 -10.33 25.06
N PRO A 5 0.16 -9.77 24.74
CA PRO A 5 -1.10 -10.48 24.93
C PRO A 5 -1.11 -11.75 24.09
N SER A 6 -1.57 -12.84 24.70
CA SER A 6 -1.58 -14.17 24.07
C SER A 6 -2.55 -14.27 22.89
N HIS A 7 -3.58 -13.40 22.85
CA HIS A 7 -4.63 -13.42 21.82
C HIS A 7 -5.00 -12.01 21.40
N VAL A 8 -4.79 -11.71 20.11
CA VAL A 8 -5.02 -10.40 19.51
C VAL A 8 -5.86 -10.53 18.26
N LEU A 9 -6.90 -9.73 18.14
CA LEU A 9 -7.62 -9.52 16.89
C LEU A 9 -6.76 -8.64 15.98
N LEU A 10 -6.39 -9.13 14.82
CA LEU A 10 -5.75 -8.35 13.76
C LEU A 10 -6.78 -8.04 12.68
N ALA A 11 -6.82 -6.80 12.24
CA ALA A 11 -7.71 -6.37 11.17
C ALA A 11 -6.96 -5.50 10.15
N ASP A 12 -7.32 -5.66 8.88
CA ASP A 12 -6.83 -4.87 7.75
C ASP A 12 -8.04 -4.37 6.96
N ILE A 13 -8.33 -3.07 7.08
CA ILE A 13 -9.58 -2.46 6.63
C ILE A 13 -9.28 -1.54 5.44
N GLY A 14 -9.61 -2.05 4.25
CA GLY A 14 -9.56 -1.29 3.02
C GLY A 14 -10.94 -0.72 2.63
N ALA A 15 -10.98 0.00 1.52
CA ALA A 15 -12.23 0.61 1.02
C ALA A 15 -13.31 -0.41 0.61
N THR A 16 -12.91 -1.59 0.12
CA THR A 16 -13.83 -2.61 -0.41
C THR A 16 -13.89 -3.83 0.50
N ASN A 17 -12.77 -4.22 1.08
CA ASN A 17 -12.64 -5.44 1.87
C ASN A 17 -12.16 -5.12 3.30
N ALA A 18 -12.79 -5.78 4.26
CA ALA A 18 -12.34 -5.86 5.65
C ALA A 18 -11.82 -7.28 5.91
N ARG A 19 -10.55 -7.41 6.27
CA ARG A 19 -9.89 -8.68 6.52
C ARG A 19 -9.57 -8.80 8.00
N PHE A 20 -9.82 -9.97 8.57
CA PHE A 20 -9.60 -10.26 9.99
C PHE A 20 -8.87 -11.58 10.19
N ALA A 21 -8.06 -11.64 11.24
CA ALA A 21 -7.44 -12.88 11.73
C ALA A 21 -7.23 -12.79 13.24
N LEU A 22 -7.18 -13.94 13.93
CA LEU A 22 -6.73 -14.03 15.29
C LEU A 22 -5.24 -14.36 15.32
N LEU A 23 -4.48 -13.61 16.09
CA LEU A 23 -3.12 -13.96 16.49
C LEU A 23 -3.22 -14.67 17.84
N ALA A 24 -2.89 -15.97 17.88
CA ALA A 24 -2.94 -16.78 19.08
C ALA A 24 -1.55 -17.33 19.39
N ASN A 25 -1.00 -17.01 20.57
CA ASN A 25 0.33 -17.45 21.01
C ASN A 25 1.45 -17.20 19.98
N GLY A 26 1.34 -16.08 19.23
CA GLY A 26 2.30 -15.71 18.20
C GLY A 26 2.06 -16.35 16.83
N GLU A 27 1.06 -17.20 16.67
CA GLU A 27 0.68 -17.81 15.39
C GLU A 27 -0.53 -17.11 14.78
N LEU A 28 -0.43 -16.79 13.49
CA LEU A 28 -1.50 -16.15 12.74
C LEU A 28 -2.52 -17.20 12.30
N GLY A 29 -3.76 -17.05 12.73
CA GLY A 29 -4.88 -17.86 12.29
C GLY A 29 -5.29 -17.57 10.84
N ARG A 30 -6.35 -18.25 10.38
CA ARG A 30 -6.88 -18.05 9.04
C ARG A 30 -7.40 -16.63 8.86
N VAL A 31 -6.94 -15.96 7.80
CA VAL A 31 -7.48 -14.66 7.38
C VAL A 31 -8.85 -14.86 6.74
N ARG A 32 -9.83 -14.12 7.25
CA ARG A 32 -11.20 -14.06 6.70
C ARG A 32 -11.45 -12.69 6.10
N THR A 33 -12.13 -12.68 4.97
CA THR A 33 -12.45 -11.45 4.22
C THR A 33 -13.94 -11.23 4.18
N PHE A 34 -14.37 -10.01 4.46
CA PHE A 34 -15.73 -9.52 4.38
C PHE A 34 -15.79 -8.34 3.41
N ASN A 35 -16.90 -8.20 2.71
CA ASN A 35 -17.11 -7.02 1.87
C ASN A 35 -17.62 -5.87 2.76
N VAL A 36 -17.01 -4.70 2.66
CA VAL A 36 -17.39 -3.51 3.44
C VAL A 36 -18.84 -3.10 3.15
N ALA A 37 -19.33 -3.26 1.92
CA ALA A 37 -20.67 -2.90 1.52
C ALA A 37 -21.78 -3.78 2.16
N ASP A 38 -21.43 -4.96 2.71
CA ASP A 38 -22.39 -5.87 3.32
C ASP A 38 -22.73 -5.47 4.77
N PHE A 39 -22.03 -4.50 5.36
CA PHE A 39 -22.18 -4.10 6.76
C PHE A 39 -22.37 -2.59 6.89
N ALA A 40 -23.34 -2.18 7.70
CA ALA A 40 -23.62 -0.76 7.93
C ALA A 40 -22.55 -0.08 8.79
N ARG A 41 -21.94 -0.81 9.72
CA ARG A 41 -20.95 -0.31 10.67
C ARG A 41 -19.77 -1.25 10.80
N PHE A 42 -18.63 -0.69 11.22
CA PHE A 42 -17.45 -1.49 11.54
C PHE A 42 -17.70 -2.50 12.68
N ASP A 43 -18.44 -2.10 13.71
CA ASP A 43 -18.78 -2.99 14.83
C ASP A 43 -19.55 -4.23 14.39
N ASP A 44 -20.41 -4.11 13.36
CA ASP A 44 -21.22 -5.23 12.88
C ASP A 44 -20.34 -6.33 12.25
N VAL A 45 -19.31 -5.95 11.49
CA VAL A 45 -18.39 -6.93 10.91
C VAL A 45 -17.44 -7.52 11.95
N VAL A 46 -17.04 -6.74 12.97
CA VAL A 46 -16.27 -7.26 14.12
C VAL A 46 -17.09 -8.30 14.88
N ALA A 47 -18.37 -8.02 15.16
CA ALA A 47 -19.27 -8.97 15.79
C ALA A 47 -19.40 -10.27 14.98
N ALA A 48 -19.65 -10.18 13.67
CA ALA A 48 -19.76 -11.32 12.78
C ALA A 48 -18.46 -12.17 12.74
N PHE A 49 -17.29 -11.53 12.79
CA PHE A 49 -16.02 -12.26 12.86
C PHE A 49 -15.86 -12.98 14.20
N LEU A 50 -16.18 -12.31 15.32
CA LEU A 50 -16.01 -12.86 16.66
C LEU A 50 -17.00 -14.00 16.96
N GLU A 51 -18.25 -13.89 16.51
CA GLU A 51 -19.28 -14.95 16.65
C GLU A 51 -18.84 -16.24 15.96
N ASP A 52 -18.33 -16.14 14.73
CA ASP A 52 -17.89 -17.29 13.96
C ASP A 52 -16.55 -17.88 14.48
N SER A 53 -15.89 -17.16 15.36
CA SER A 53 -14.65 -17.56 16.03
C SER A 53 -14.88 -17.99 17.49
N ALA A 54 -16.12 -18.11 17.93
CA ALA A 54 -16.50 -18.33 19.33
C ALA A 54 -15.95 -19.62 19.97
N ASP A 55 -15.62 -20.64 19.14
CA ASP A 55 -14.95 -21.86 19.60
C ASP A 55 -13.44 -21.66 19.81
N GLN A 56 -12.91 -20.48 19.50
CA GLN A 56 -11.51 -20.13 19.66
C GLN A 56 -11.33 -19.18 20.85
N VAL A 57 -10.12 -19.12 21.35
CA VAL A 57 -9.77 -18.33 22.52
C VAL A 57 -10.12 -16.84 22.33
N ARG A 58 -10.75 -16.23 23.32
CA ARG A 58 -11.21 -14.84 23.31
C ARG A 58 -10.03 -13.86 23.21
N ALA A 59 -10.01 -13.02 22.17
CA ALA A 59 -9.09 -11.90 22.09
C ALA A 59 -9.38 -10.86 23.19
N THR A 60 -8.32 -10.27 23.73
CA THR A 60 -8.39 -9.18 24.72
C THR A 60 -7.91 -7.85 24.13
N HIS A 61 -7.23 -7.90 22.99
CA HIS A 61 -6.66 -6.76 22.32
C HIS A 61 -7.00 -6.79 20.83
N ALA A 62 -6.98 -5.63 20.18
CA ALA A 62 -7.15 -5.51 18.75
C ALA A 62 -6.10 -4.56 18.14
N LEU A 63 -5.53 -4.94 17.00
CA LEU A 63 -4.68 -4.08 16.20
C LEU A 63 -5.28 -3.95 14.80
N VAL A 64 -5.72 -2.74 14.47
CA VAL A 64 -6.52 -2.47 13.27
C VAL A 64 -5.73 -1.57 12.32
N ALA A 65 -5.33 -2.10 11.16
CA ALA A 65 -4.79 -1.33 10.06
C ALA A 65 -5.92 -0.76 9.21
N VAL A 66 -5.88 0.52 8.87
CA VAL A 66 -6.92 1.20 8.11
C VAL A 66 -6.34 1.94 6.91
N ALA A 67 -7.03 1.86 5.78
CA ALA A 67 -6.70 2.63 4.59
C ALA A 67 -7.22 4.07 4.77
N GLY A 68 -6.37 4.94 5.29
CA GLY A 68 -6.68 6.35 5.54
C GLY A 68 -5.92 6.93 6.73
N PRO A 69 -6.10 8.22 6.98
CA PRO A 69 -5.45 8.89 8.11
C PRO A 69 -6.01 8.39 9.44
N VAL A 70 -5.13 8.28 10.43
CA VAL A 70 -5.47 7.93 11.81
C VAL A 70 -5.30 9.18 12.67
N GLU A 71 -6.38 9.60 13.33
CA GLU A 71 -6.40 10.76 14.21
C GLU A 71 -6.56 10.30 15.67
N GLY A 72 -5.44 10.25 16.40
CA GLY A 72 -5.44 9.76 17.78
C GLY A 72 -5.85 8.29 17.85
N THR A 73 -7.07 8.02 18.36
CA THR A 73 -7.60 6.68 18.58
C THR A 73 -8.68 6.27 17.58
N HIS A 74 -8.90 7.06 16.53
CA HIS A 74 -9.97 6.76 15.56
C HIS A 74 -9.54 7.05 14.11
N SER A 75 -10.28 6.49 13.18
CA SER A 75 -10.19 6.73 11.74
C SER A 75 -11.59 6.66 11.12
N VAL A 76 -11.82 7.49 10.10
CA VAL A 76 -13.01 7.46 9.27
C VAL A 76 -12.59 6.99 7.89
N LEU A 77 -13.20 5.93 7.39
CA LEU A 77 -12.91 5.44 6.04
C LEU A 77 -13.41 6.43 5.00
N THR A 78 -12.55 6.82 4.08
CA THR A 78 -12.85 7.84 3.06
C THR A 78 -14.02 7.44 2.14
N ASN A 79 -14.20 6.15 1.89
CA ASN A 79 -15.19 5.61 0.92
C ASN A 79 -16.35 4.84 1.59
N SER A 80 -16.49 4.94 2.91
CA SER A 80 -17.62 4.38 3.66
C SER A 80 -17.92 5.26 4.86
N SER A 81 -19.11 5.08 5.45
CA SER A 81 -19.48 5.77 6.69
C SER A 81 -18.92 5.12 7.96
N TRP A 82 -17.98 4.19 7.82
CA TRP A 82 -17.43 3.49 8.98
C TRP A 82 -16.53 4.41 9.81
N LEU A 83 -16.91 4.59 11.05
CA LEU A 83 -16.04 5.08 12.10
C LEU A 83 -15.39 3.88 12.79
N ILE A 84 -14.08 3.85 12.81
CA ILE A 84 -13.27 2.85 13.53
C ILE A 84 -12.69 3.56 14.73
N ASP A 85 -13.12 3.20 15.92
CA ASP A 85 -12.77 3.88 17.17
C ASP A 85 -12.36 2.88 18.24
N ALA A 86 -11.16 3.06 18.80
CA ALA A 86 -10.61 2.19 19.82
C ALA A 86 -11.45 2.20 21.12
N TYR A 87 -12.07 3.34 21.46
CA TYR A 87 -12.93 3.44 22.62
C TYR A 87 -14.21 2.59 22.44
N GLU A 88 -14.86 2.65 21.28
CA GLU A 88 -16.05 1.85 21.00
C GLU A 88 -15.72 0.34 20.95
N LEU A 89 -14.56 -0.05 20.40
CA LEU A 89 -14.09 -1.45 20.44
C LEU A 89 -13.89 -1.95 21.87
N ARG A 90 -13.34 -1.13 22.74
CA ARG A 90 -13.20 -1.46 24.16
C ARG A 90 -14.55 -1.59 24.85
N LYS A 91 -15.44 -0.65 24.64
CA LYS A 91 -16.76 -0.58 25.29
C LYS A 91 -17.66 -1.73 24.84
N THR A 92 -17.68 -2.03 23.53
CA THR A 92 -18.61 -3.01 22.94
C THR A 92 -18.11 -4.45 23.09
N PHE A 93 -16.81 -4.66 22.84
CA PHE A 93 -16.21 -6.01 22.77
C PHE A 93 -15.22 -6.32 23.88
N GLY A 94 -14.85 -5.33 24.69
CA GLY A 94 -13.81 -5.47 25.72
C GLY A 94 -12.39 -5.59 25.14
N LEU A 95 -12.17 -5.08 23.92
CA LEU A 95 -10.90 -5.13 23.22
C LEU A 95 -10.10 -3.86 23.48
N GLU A 96 -8.94 -3.94 24.11
CA GLU A 96 -7.96 -2.86 24.10
C GLU A 96 -7.43 -2.71 22.68
N ALA A 97 -7.77 -1.61 22.00
CA ALA A 97 -7.51 -1.47 20.59
C ALA A 97 -6.48 -0.38 20.26
N ARG A 98 -5.65 -0.63 19.25
CA ARG A 98 -4.86 0.37 18.57
C ARG A 98 -5.19 0.38 17.09
N ILE A 99 -5.33 1.59 16.53
CA ILE A 99 -5.56 1.80 15.11
C ILE A 99 -4.26 2.35 14.51
N VAL A 100 -3.85 1.81 13.37
CA VAL A 100 -2.67 2.23 12.64
C VAL A 100 -3.02 2.42 11.16
N ASN A 101 -2.24 3.22 10.45
CA ASN A 101 -2.39 3.28 8.99
C ASN A 101 -1.95 1.96 8.34
N ASP A 102 -2.58 1.57 7.23
CA ASP A 102 -2.30 0.31 6.52
C ASP A 102 -0.87 0.24 5.95
N PHE A 103 -0.30 1.37 5.50
CA PHE A 103 1.10 1.45 5.09
C PHE A 103 2.07 1.50 6.28
N GLU A 104 1.66 2.00 7.46
CA GLU A 104 2.42 1.79 8.69
C GLU A 104 2.56 0.29 8.98
N ALA A 105 1.44 -0.44 8.96
CA ALA A 105 1.45 -1.88 9.15
C ALA A 105 2.30 -2.59 8.08
N THR A 106 2.12 -2.26 6.81
CA THR A 106 2.91 -2.83 5.71
C THR A 106 4.40 -2.51 5.88
N GLY A 107 4.78 -1.31 6.34
CA GLY A 107 6.16 -0.96 6.65
C GLY A 107 6.78 -1.89 7.69
N PHE A 108 6.04 -2.27 8.73
CA PHE A 108 6.52 -3.24 9.73
C PHE A 108 6.69 -4.66 9.20
N SER A 109 6.13 -5.01 8.04
CA SER A 109 6.36 -6.32 7.43
C SER A 109 7.75 -6.45 6.81
N LEU A 110 8.36 -5.36 6.31
CA LEU A 110 9.56 -5.40 5.47
C LEU A 110 10.71 -6.24 6.04
N PRO A 111 11.05 -6.15 7.35
CA PRO A 111 12.11 -6.97 7.91
C PRO A 111 11.71 -8.43 8.18
N CYS A 112 10.48 -8.81 7.87
CA CYS A 112 9.92 -10.15 8.11
C CYS A 112 9.62 -10.91 6.81
N LEU A 113 9.70 -10.23 5.67
CA LEU A 113 9.50 -10.83 4.35
C LEU A 113 10.78 -11.57 3.93
N ASP A 114 10.59 -12.73 3.33
CA ASP A 114 11.68 -13.51 2.75
C ASP A 114 11.70 -13.44 1.21
N ALA A 115 12.61 -14.17 0.58
CA ALA A 115 12.78 -14.15 -0.86
C ALA A 115 11.54 -14.69 -1.62
N ALA A 116 10.73 -15.56 -1.00
CA ALA A 116 9.51 -16.07 -1.63
C ALA A 116 8.37 -15.05 -1.62
N ASP A 117 8.44 -14.07 -0.71
CA ASP A 117 7.45 -13.00 -0.56
C ASP A 117 7.70 -11.82 -1.51
N LEU A 118 8.82 -11.83 -2.23
CA LEU A 118 9.34 -10.71 -3.00
C LEU A 118 9.61 -11.12 -4.45
N CYS A 119 9.21 -10.26 -5.39
CA CYS A 119 9.68 -10.31 -6.77
C CYS A 119 10.65 -9.16 -7.02
N VAL A 120 11.92 -9.49 -7.30
CA VAL A 120 12.97 -8.49 -7.58
C VAL A 120 12.72 -7.87 -8.94
N ILE A 121 12.63 -6.52 -8.99
CA ILE A 121 12.52 -5.78 -10.26
C ILE A 121 13.90 -5.31 -10.73
N GLY A 122 14.82 -5.06 -9.81
CA GLY A 122 16.19 -4.65 -10.14
C GLY A 122 16.93 -3.99 -9.00
N GLY A 123 18.14 -3.57 -9.27
CA GLY A 123 19.03 -2.88 -8.34
C GLY A 123 20.11 -3.76 -7.75
N GLY A 124 20.93 -3.13 -6.89
CA GLY A 124 22.02 -3.77 -6.16
C GLY A 124 21.54 -4.52 -4.92
N GLN A 125 22.43 -4.57 -3.94
CA GLN A 125 22.13 -5.16 -2.63
C GLN A 125 21.69 -4.09 -1.64
N ALA A 126 20.73 -4.45 -0.77
CA ALA A 126 20.31 -3.60 0.33
C ALA A 126 21.52 -3.21 1.23
N THR A 127 21.55 -1.96 1.64
CA THR A 127 22.52 -1.51 2.64
C THR A 127 21.97 -1.82 4.02
N ASP A 128 22.67 -2.62 4.79
CA ASP A 128 22.29 -2.97 6.16
C ASP A 128 22.12 -1.73 7.04
N GLY A 129 21.07 -1.70 7.84
CA GLY A 129 20.79 -0.59 8.73
C GLY A 129 20.34 0.71 8.04
N ALA A 130 20.15 0.71 6.74
CA ALA A 130 19.59 1.85 6.02
C ALA A 130 18.06 1.84 6.02
N PRO A 131 17.40 3.01 5.87
CA PRO A 131 15.96 3.09 5.72
C PRO A 131 15.44 2.26 4.52
N MET A 132 14.22 1.74 4.66
CA MET A 132 13.47 1.03 3.62
C MET A 132 12.20 1.82 3.32
N ALA A 133 11.87 2.03 2.05
CA ALA A 133 10.62 2.66 1.67
C ALA A 133 9.62 1.63 1.14
N VAL A 134 8.35 1.79 1.48
CA VAL A 134 7.26 1.06 0.87
C VAL A 134 6.26 2.04 0.29
N LEU A 135 5.82 1.77 -0.92
CA LEU A 135 4.75 2.50 -1.59
C LEU A 135 3.89 1.51 -2.36
N GLY A 136 2.61 1.84 -2.53
CA GLY A 136 1.74 0.86 -3.17
C GLY A 136 0.51 1.44 -3.81
N PRO A 137 0.41 1.29 -5.14
CA PRO A 137 -0.80 1.62 -5.85
C PRO A 137 -1.90 0.59 -5.57
N GLY A 138 -3.06 1.09 -5.15
CA GLY A 138 -4.27 0.34 -4.89
C GLY A 138 -5.50 1.18 -5.26
N THR A 139 -6.49 1.28 -4.38
CA THR A 139 -7.58 2.27 -4.49
C THR A 139 -7.00 3.69 -4.43
N GLY A 140 -6.02 3.92 -3.54
CA GLY A 140 -5.18 5.11 -3.48
C GLY A 140 -3.71 4.78 -3.71
N LEU A 141 -2.81 5.66 -3.20
CA LEU A 141 -1.36 5.49 -3.24
C LEU A 141 -0.77 5.72 -1.85
N GLY A 142 -0.55 4.65 -1.09
CA GLY A 142 0.12 4.74 0.20
C GLY A 142 1.64 4.83 0.08
N VAL A 143 2.26 5.51 1.04
CA VAL A 143 3.71 5.67 1.15
C VAL A 143 4.13 5.65 2.62
N ALA A 144 5.10 4.80 2.97
CA ALA A 144 5.71 4.81 4.30
C ALA A 144 7.20 4.52 4.21
N CYS A 145 7.92 4.84 5.29
CA CYS A 145 9.34 4.56 5.42
C CYS A 145 9.62 3.86 6.76
N LEU A 146 10.30 2.72 6.70
CA LEU A 146 10.82 2.04 7.89
C LEU A 146 12.24 2.49 8.14
N VAL A 147 12.49 3.03 9.33
CA VAL A 147 13.78 3.52 9.78
C VAL A 147 14.32 2.59 10.88
N PRO A 148 15.45 1.91 10.68
CA PRO A 148 16.12 1.19 11.73
C PRO A 148 16.61 2.14 12.83
N ALA A 149 16.34 1.84 14.09
CA ALA A 149 16.71 2.66 15.24
C ALA A 149 17.24 1.77 16.38
N SER A 150 18.56 1.63 16.48
CA SER A 150 19.24 0.79 17.49
C SER A 150 18.73 -0.66 17.48
N ASN A 151 17.83 -1.01 18.40
CA ASN A 151 17.28 -2.36 18.56
C ASN A 151 15.79 -2.46 18.14
N ARG A 152 15.25 -1.45 17.48
CA ARG A 152 13.85 -1.39 17.03
C ARG A 152 13.72 -0.79 15.64
N PHE A 153 12.54 -0.91 15.08
CA PHE A 153 12.16 -0.20 13.86
C PHE A 153 11.11 0.88 14.17
N ILE A 154 11.20 1.98 13.45
CA ILE A 154 10.20 3.07 13.47
C ILE A 154 9.64 3.16 12.06
N VAL A 155 8.34 3.11 11.91
CA VAL A 155 7.69 3.38 10.63
C VAL A 155 7.16 4.81 10.66
N LEU A 156 7.56 5.58 9.66
CA LEU A 156 7.05 6.89 9.34
C LEU A 156 5.93 6.71 8.32
N ALA A 157 4.69 6.69 8.78
CA ALA A 157 3.53 6.81 7.90
C ALA A 157 3.49 8.20 7.27
N SER A 158 3.09 8.30 6.02
CA SER A 158 3.01 9.57 5.31
C SER A 158 1.87 9.61 4.32
N GLU A 159 1.46 10.82 3.97
CA GLU A 159 0.55 11.12 2.86
C GLU A 159 1.34 11.45 1.57
N GLY A 160 2.48 10.80 1.37
CA GLY A 160 3.38 11.03 0.24
C GLY A 160 2.74 10.80 -1.13
N GLY A 161 1.71 9.94 -1.20
CA GLY A 161 0.92 9.74 -2.41
C GLY A 161 0.22 11.00 -2.92
N HIS A 162 -0.02 11.98 -2.04
CA HIS A 162 -0.61 13.27 -2.39
C HIS A 162 0.41 14.33 -2.79
N ALA A 163 1.72 14.00 -2.82
CA ALA A 163 2.73 14.92 -3.36
C ALA A 163 2.52 15.14 -4.86
N THR A 164 2.90 16.33 -5.35
CA THR A 164 2.78 16.69 -6.77
C THR A 164 3.58 15.73 -7.65
N LEU A 165 2.94 15.17 -8.68
CA LEU A 165 3.60 14.34 -9.67
C LEU A 165 4.20 15.19 -10.78
N ALA A 166 5.43 14.90 -11.18
CA ALA A 166 6.12 15.52 -12.31
C ALA A 166 6.28 14.53 -13.46
N GLY A 167 6.11 15.01 -14.70
CA GLY A 167 6.50 14.30 -15.91
C GLY A 167 8.01 14.34 -16.11
N ALA A 168 8.51 13.49 -16.98
CA ALA A 168 9.92 13.46 -17.36
C ALA A 168 10.12 13.48 -18.89
N CYS A 169 9.04 13.67 -19.63
CA CYS A 169 9.06 13.92 -21.08
C CYS A 169 7.80 14.68 -21.51
N ASP A 170 7.85 15.28 -22.71
CA ASP A 170 6.76 16.10 -23.28
C ASP A 170 5.42 15.35 -23.33
N ARG A 171 5.43 14.04 -23.58
CA ARG A 171 4.20 13.23 -23.60
C ARG A 171 3.55 13.15 -22.24
N GLU A 172 4.34 12.88 -21.21
CA GLU A 172 3.85 12.85 -19.83
C GLU A 172 3.39 14.23 -19.37
N ASP A 173 4.11 15.28 -19.73
CA ASP A 173 3.72 16.65 -19.39
C ASP A 173 2.38 17.03 -20.01
N ARG A 174 2.08 16.60 -21.25
CA ARG A 174 0.76 16.78 -21.88
C ARG A 174 -0.33 16.01 -21.15
N ILE A 175 -0.07 14.75 -20.75
CA ILE A 175 -0.99 13.93 -19.97
C ILE A 175 -1.28 14.60 -18.62
N LEU A 176 -0.24 14.96 -17.87
CA LEU A 176 -0.38 15.62 -16.57
C LEU A 176 -1.05 17.00 -16.69
N ASN A 177 -0.81 17.73 -17.78
CA ASN A 177 -1.51 19.00 -18.02
C ASN A 177 -3.01 18.79 -18.26
N HIS A 178 -3.40 17.73 -18.99
CA HIS A 178 -4.80 17.34 -19.13
C HIS A 178 -5.43 17.02 -17.77
N LEU A 179 -4.76 16.24 -16.94
CA LEU A 179 -5.23 15.93 -15.57
C LEU A 179 -5.32 17.20 -14.70
N ARG A 180 -4.38 18.14 -14.86
CA ARG A 180 -4.40 19.41 -14.13
C ARG A 180 -5.62 20.28 -14.45
N GLN A 181 -6.06 20.26 -15.70
CA GLN A 181 -7.30 20.96 -16.11
C GLN A 181 -8.52 20.38 -15.39
N ARG A 182 -8.53 19.06 -15.14
CA ARG A 182 -9.64 18.39 -14.46
C ARG A 182 -9.59 18.54 -12.93
N PHE A 183 -8.41 18.40 -12.31
CA PHE A 183 -8.25 18.27 -10.86
C PHE A 183 -7.64 19.49 -10.17
N GLY A 184 -7.12 20.48 -10.92
CA GLY A 184 -6.31 21.57 -10.39
C GLY A 184 -4.92 21.09 -9.98
N HIS A 185 -4.81 20.35 -8.89
CA HIS A 185 -3.59 19.70 -8.43
C HIS A 185 -3.54 18.24 -8.90
N VAL A 186 -2.40 17.83 -9.47
CA VAL A 186 -2.15 16.44 -9.85
C VAL A 186 -1.17 15.82 -8.85
N SER A 187 -1.72 15.14 -7.87
CA SER A 187 -0.92 14.30 -6.95
C SER A 187 -0.46 13.04 -7.65
N ALA A 188 0.55 12.36 -7.07
CA ALA A 188 0.99 11.06 -7.57
C ALA A 188 -0.18 10.06 -7.61
N GLU A 189 -1.05 10.04 -6.60
CA GLU A 189 -2.23 9.19 -6.54
C GLU A 189 -3.21 9.40 -7.71
N ARG A 190 -3.36 10.64 -8.23
CA ARG A 190 -4.23 10.92 -9.38
C ARG A 190 -3.81 10.21 -10.67
N ALA A 191 -2.58 9.69 -10.71
CA ALA A 191 -2.04 8.89 -11.81
C ALA A 191 -1.65 7.46 -11.39
N LEU A 192 -1.32 7.23 -10.10
CA LEU A 192 -0.73 5.99 -9.60
C LEU A 192 -1.67 5.28 -8.62
N SER A 193 -2.90 5.08 -9.05
CA SER A 193 -3.93 4.31 -8.35
C SER A 193 -4.82 3.60 -9.37
N GLY A 194 -5.87 2.88 -8.95
CA GLY A 194 -6.86 2.34 -9.87
C GLY A 194 -7.48 3.45 -10.71
N ASP A 195 -8.10 4.43 -10.07
CA ASP A 195 -8.64 5.62 -10.75
C ASP A 195 -7.56 6.36 -11.55
N GLY A 196 -6.30 6.34 -11.07
CA GLY A 196 -5.16 6.94 -11.74
C GLY A 196 -4.84 6.30 -13.08
N LEU A 197 -4.93 4.98 -13.19
CA LEU A 197 -4.76 4.28 -14.46
C LEU A 197 -5.87 4.62 -15.45
N GLU A 198 -7.12 4.75 -14.99
CA GLU A 198 -8.24 5.23 -15.81
C GLU A 198 -8.02 6.67 -16.28
N ASN A 199 -7.55 7.54 -15.38
CA ASN A 199 -7.21 8.91 -15.69
C ASN A 199 -6.12 9.02 -16.76
N ILE A 200 -5.05 8.22 -16.66
CA ILE A 200 -3.98 8.16 -17.69
C ILE A 200 -4.56 7.68 -19.02
N TYR A 201 -5.36 6.63 -19.02
CA TYR A 201 -5.98 6.07 -20.23
C TYR A 201 -6.83 7.12 -20.96
N GLN A 202 -7.71 7.81 -20.26
CA GLN A 202 -8.55 8.87 -20.82
C GLN A 202 -7.71 10.09 -21.30
N ALA A 203 -6.68 10.46 -20.54
CA ALA A 203 -5.80 11.55 -20.91
C ALA A 203 -5.03 11.25 -22.21
N ILE A 204 -4.51 10.02 -22.37
CA ILE A 204 -3.86 9.57 -23.61
C ILE A 204 -4.82 9.64 -24.78
N ALA A 205 -6.02 9.08 -24.62
CA ALA A 205 -7.04 9.12 -25.67
C ALA A 205 -7.33 10.55 -26.14
N THR A 206 -7.53 11.48 -25.20
CA THR A 206 -7.81 12.88 -25.50
C THR A 206 -6.62 13.58 -26.14
N VAL A 207 -5.41 13.41 -25.59
CA VAL A 207 -4.19 14.11 -26.07
C VAL A 207 -3.75 13.63 -27.45
N GLU A 208 -4.02 12.37 -27.77
CA GLU A 208 -3.64 11.73 -29.04
C GLU A 208 -4.80 11.70 -30.07
N GLY A 209 -6.00 12.20 -29.69
CA GLY A 209 -7.16 12.24 -30.58
C GLY A 209 -7.72 10.85 -30.92
N ILE A 210 -7.61 9.89 -29.97
CA ILE A 210 -8.09 8.53 -30.12
C ILE A 210 -9.50 8.43 -29.54
N ASP A 211 -10.42 7.85 -30.29
CA ASP A 211 -11.75 7.52 -29.75
C ASP A 211 -11.62 6.25 -28.86
N ALA A 212 -11.68 6.46 -27.55
CA ALA A 212 -11.54 5.39 -26.58
C ALA A 212 -12.76 5.34 -25.65
N THR A 213 -13.36 4.18 -25.54
CA THR A 213 -14.46 3.94 -24.61
C THR A 213 -13.94 4.01 -23.17
N PRO A 214 -14.65 4.68 -22.25
CA PRO A 214 -14.33 4.61 -20.83
C PRO A 214 -14.26 3.15 -20.36
N SER A 215 -13.19 2.82 -19.64
CA SER A 215 -12.91 1.46 -19.18
C SER A 215 -12.38 1.52 -17.74
N SER A 216 -12.75 0.54 -16.96
CA SER A 216 -12.24 0.37 -15.60
C SER A 216 -10.75 0.01 -15.59
N ALA A 217 -10.06 0.30 -14.49
CA ALA A 217 -8.66 -0.07 -14.30
C ALA A 217 -8.41 -1.56 -14.54
N ALA A 218 -9.35 -2.41 -14.16
CA ALA A 218 -9.26 -3.86 -14.37
C ALA A 218 -9.32 -4.24 -15.86
N GLU A 219 -10.23 -3.61 -16.63
CA GLU A 219 -10.37 -3.83 -18.07
C GLU A 219 -9.16 -3.29 -18.83
N ILE A 220 -8.68 -2.09 -18.48
CA ILE A 220 -7.46 -1.50 -19.04
C ILE A 220 -6.26 -2.40 -18.79
N THR A 221 -6.08 -2.86 -17.54
CA THR A 221 -4.99 -3.77 -17.17
C THR A 221 -5.07 -5.07 -17.97
N LYS A 222 -6.24 -5.71 -18.00
CA LYS A 222 -6.46 -6.95 -18.77
C LYS A 222 -6.14 -6.75 -20.24
N SER A 223 -6.70 -5.72 -20.86
CA SER A 223 -6.47 -5.42 -22.28
C SER A 223 -4.99 -5.13 -22.57
N ALA A 224 -4.29 -4.44 -21.68
CA ALA A 224 -2.86 -4.17 -21.84
C ALA A 224 -2.03 -5.45 -21.76
N LEU A 225 -2.32 -6.34 -20.81
CA LEU A 225 -1.58 -7.60 -20.62
C LEU A 225 -1.82 -8.58 -21.78
N GLU A 226 -3.00 -8.58 -22.37
CA GLU A 226 -3.37 -9.40 -23.54
C GLU A 226 -2.92 -8.80 -24.88
N GLY A 227 -2.40 -7.56 -24.88
CA GLY A 227 -2.03 -6.84 -26.11
C GLY A 227 -3.23 -6.41 -26.96
N GLY A 228 -4.42 -6.31 -26.36
CA GLY A 228 -5.69 -6.05 -27.05
C GLY A 228 -5.84 -4.61 -27.56
N SER A 229 -5.50 -3.61 -26.74
CA SER A 229 -5.62 -2.19 -27.09
C SER A 229 -4.28 -1.48 -26.95
N GLN A 230 -3.82 -0.81 -28.00
CA GLN A 230 -2.60 -0.02 -27.96
C GLN A 230 -2.69 1.14 -26.94
N THR A 231 -3.87 1.74 -26.78
CA THR A 231 -4.10 2.78 -25.76
C THR A 231 -4.00 2.21 -24.36
N ALA A 232 -4.51 0.99 -24.13
CA ALA A 232 -4.39 0.33 -22.83
C ALA A 232 -2.93 -0.03 -22.50
N VAL A 233 -2.19 -0.57 -23.47
CA VAL A 233 -0.74 -0.81 -23.32
C VAL A 233 -0.01 0.48 -23.02
N ALA A 234 -0.25 1.54 -23.77
CA ALA A 234 0.36 2.86 -23.56
C ALA A 234 0.03 3.47 -22.18
N ALA A 235 -1.20 3.24 -21.69
CA ALA A 235 -1.60 3.68 -20.36
C ALA A 235 -0.85 2.92 -19.26
N LEU A 236 -0.74 1.60 -19.36
CA LEU A 236 -0.02 0.78 -18.38
C LEU A 236 1.49 1.05 -18.43
N ASP A 237 2.08 1.26 -19.61
CA ASP A 237 3.49 1.69 -19.76
C ASP A 237 3.74 3.03 -19.09
N THR A 238 2.86 4.02 -19.33
CA THR A 238 2.95 5.35 -18.70
C THR A 238 2.81 5.26 -17.18
N PHE A 239 1.87 4.46 -16.70
CA PHE A 239 1.70 4.18 -15.27
C PHE A 239 2.98 3.61 -14.66
N CYS A 240 3.58 2.58 -15.25
CA CYS A 240 4.82 1.97 -14.77
C CYS A 240 5.99 2.96 -14.80
N ALA A 241 6.13 3.77 -15.85
CA ALA A 241 7.17 4.78 -15.98
C ALA A 241 7.05 5.86 -14.89
N LEU A 242 5.85 6.38 -14.67
CA LEU A 242 5.56 7.37 -13.62
C LEU A 242 5.76 6.77 -12.22
N LEU A 243 5.35 5.50 -12.00
CA LEU A 243 5.58 4.80 -10.75
C LEU A 243 7.08 4.66 -10.45
N GLY A 244 7.89 4.32 -11.47
CA GLY A 244 9.34 4.26 -11.32
C GLY A 244 9.94 5.63 -10.97
N SER A 245 9.51 6.68 -11.66
CA SER A 245 9.96 8.06 -11.36
C SER A 245 9.60 8.49 -9.94
N PHE A 246 8.38 8.20 -9.50
CA PHE A 246 7.90 8.52 -8.15
C PHE A 246 8.64 7.71 -7.08
N ALA A 247 8.80 6.40 -7.27
CA ALA A 247 9.54 5.52 -6.38
C ALA A 247 11.00 5.97 -6.20
N GLY A 248 11.65 6.40 -7.29
CA GLY A 248 13.02 6.99 -7.23
C GLY A 248 13.05 8.29 -6.42
N SER A 249 12.02 9.13 -6.50
CA SER A 249 11.92 10.34 -5.67
C SER A 249 11.71 10.00 -4.20
N VAL A 250 10.88 9.00 -3.89
CA VAL A 250 10.67 8.47 -2.53
C VAL A 250 11.98 7.92 -1.97
N ALA A 251 12.75 7.15 -2.78
CA ALA A 251 14.06 6.62 -2.37
C ALA A 251 15.03 7.72 -2.00
N LEU A 252 15.09 8.81 -2.77
CA LEU A 252 15.95 9.96 -2.50
C LEU A 252 15.50 10.73 -1.25
N THR A 253 14.18 10.92 -1.08
CA THR A 253 13.60 11.67 0.03
C THR A 253 13.90 11.02 1.38
N PHE A 254 13.80 9.69 1.45
CA PHE A 254 14.02 8.94 2.69
C PHE A 254 15.43 8.37 2.82
N GLY A 255 16.28 8.49 1.80
CA GLY A 255 17.59 7.82 1.80
C GLY A 255 17.46 6.29 1.84
N ALA A 256 16.46 5.73 1.17
CA ALA A 256 16.00 4.34 1.30
C ALA A 256 16.98 3.32 0.65
N ARG A 257 18.23 3.29 1.13
CA ARG A 257 19.26 2.36 0.64
C ARG A 257 19.04 0.92 1.11
N GLY A 258 18.18 0.70 2.09
CA GLY A 258 17.70 -0.63 2.49
C GLY A 258 16.72 -1.26 1.50
N GLY A 259 16.30 -0.49 0.48
CA GLY A 259 15.44 -0.95 -0.60
C GLY A 259 14.14 -0.18 -0.71
N VAL A 260 13.53 -0.29 -1.89
CA VAL A 260 12.18 0.23 -2.17
C VAL A 260 11.28 -0.95 -2.51
N TYR A 261 10.16 -1.01 -1.81
CA TYR A 261 9.21 -2.12 -1.88
C TYR A 261 7.87 -1.62 -2.42
N ILE A 262 7.42 -2.23 -3.51
CA ILE A 262 6.15 -1.89 -4.16
C ILE A 262 5.09 -2.85 -3.65
N ALA A 263 4.15 -2.32 -2.89
CA ALA A 263 3.02 -3.03 -2.31
C ALA A 263 1.71 -2.71 -3.07
N GLY A 264 0.58 -2.88 -2.40
CA GLY A 264 -0.75 -2.56 -2.92
C GLY A 264 -1.33 -3.64 -3.83
N GLY A 265 -2.56 -3.43 -4.26
CA GLY A 265 -3.31 -4.44 -5.01
C GLY A 265 -3.00 -4.49 -6.51
N ILE A 266 -2.33 -3.49 -7.08
CA ILE A 266 -2.07 -3.39 -8.53
C ILE A 266 -0.76 -4.08 -8.90
N ALA A 267 0.35 -3.73 -8.24
CA ALA A 267 1.69 -4.17 -8.64
C ALA A 267 1.87 -5.70 -8.71
N PRO A 268 1.38 -6.51 -7.76
CA PRO A 268 1.49 -7.97 -7.88
C PRO A 268 0.76 -8.56 -9.08
N ARG A 269 -0.31 -7.92 -9.56
CA ARG A 269 -1.09 -8.39 -10.72
C ARG A 269 -0.43 -8.09 -12.06
N ILE A 270 0.48 -7.15 -12.09
CA ILE A 270 1.20 -6.70 -13.30
C ILE A 270 2.70 -6.93 -13.18
N VAL A 271 3.17 -7.78 -12.26
CA VAL A 271 4.59 -7.92 -11.93
C VAL A 271 5.46 -8.24 -13.14
N ASP A 272 5.03 -9.13 -14.03
CA ASP A 272 5.74 -9.49 -15.26
C ASP A 272 5.81 -8.30 -16.25
N PHE A 273 4.76 -7.52 -16.33
CA PHE A 273 4.74 -6.29 -17.13
C PHE A 273 5.63 -5.23 -16.52
N LEU A 274 5.52 -5.02 -15.20
CA LEU A 274 6.30 -4.04 -14.46
C LEU A 274 7.82 -4.30 -14.58
N THR A 275 8.23 -5.57 -14.49
CA THR A 275 9.65 -5.97 -14.57
C THR A 275 10.28 -5.64 -15.93
N ARG A 276 9.52 -5.75 -17.04
CA ARG A 276 10.00 -5.42 -18.40
C ARG A 276 9.68 -4.00 -18.86
N SER A 277 8.95 -3.23 -18.04
CA SER A 277 8.57 -1.84 -18.34
C SER A 277 9.71 -0.87 -18.09
N GLU A 278 9.42 0.42 -18.34
CA GLU A 278 10.32 1.52 -18.03
C GLU A 278 10.50 1.81 -16.53
N PHE A 279 9.82 1.08 -15.63
CA PHE A 279 9.85 1.32 -14.18
C PHE A 279 11.28 1.49 -13.66
N ARG A 280 12.14 0.49 -13.87
CA ARG A 280 13.48 0.49 -13.29
C ARG A 280 14.36 1.58 -13.89
N ARG A 281 14.34 1.76 -15.21
CA ARG A 281 15.07 2.82 -15.88
C ARG A 281 14.65 4.21 -15.37
N ARG A 282 13.36 4.41 -15.13
CA ARG A 282 12.81 5.68 -14.64
C ARG A 282 13.08 5.89 -13.14
N PHE A 283 13.15 4.84 -12.36
CA PHE A 283 13.58 4.87 -10.96
C PHE A 283 15.01 5.43 -10.86
N GLU A 284 15.92 4.97 -11.72
CA GLU A 284 17.33 5.37 -11.75
C GLU A 284 17.57 6.74 -12.39
N ALA A 285 16.68 7.19 -13.28
CA ALA A 285 16.86 8.41 -14.06
C ALA A 285 16.72 9.69 -13.20
N LYS A 286 17.65 9.90 -12.27
CA LYS A 286 17.72 11.04 -11.34
C LYS A 286 19.02 11.86 -11.53
N GLY A 287 19.46 11.99 -12.79
CA GLY A 287 20.63 12.81 -13.14
C GLY A 287 21.87 12.39 -12.34
N ARG A 288 22.51 13.31 -11.65
CA ARG A 288 23.74 13.03 -10.87
C ARG A 288 23.57 11.99 -9.75
N PHE A 289 22.33 11.63 -9.38
CA PHE A 289 22.05 10.59 -8.38
C PHE A 289 21.73 9.22 -9.02
N GLN A 290 21.94 9.05 -10.33
CA GLN A 290 21.68 7.80 -11.02
C GLN A 290 22.43 6.63 -10.37
N SER A 291 23.73 6.72 -10.19
CA SER A 291 24.54 5.64 -9.59
C SER A 291 24.14 5.32 -8.13
N TYR A 292 23.64 6.33 -7.39
CA TYR A 292 23.06 6.10 -6.07
C TYR A 292 21.82 5.19 -6.16
N LEU A 293 20.93 5.45 -7.10
CA LEU A 293 19.68 4.68 -7.27
C LEU A 293 19.91 3.31 -7.94
N GLU A 294 20.89 3.18 -8.82
CA GLU A 294 21.32 1.89 -9.38
C GLU A 294 21.66 0.88 -8.28
N SER A 295 22.23 1.34 -7.16
CA SER A 295 22.59 0.49 -6.03
C SER A 295 21.38 0.11 -5.13
N VAL A 296 20.25 0.81 -5.23
CA VAL A 296 19.07 0.57 -4.37
C VAL A 296 18.23 -0.55 -4.95
N PRO A 297 18.00 -1.66 -4.23
CA PRO A 297 17.13 -2.72 -4.71
C PRO A 297 15.67 -2.28 -4.75
N THR A 298 14.94 -2.75 -5.77
CA THR A 298 13.51 -2.55 -5.92
C THR A 298 12.79 -3.89 -6.01
N ASN A 299 11.77 -4.09 -5.20
CA ASN A 299 11.04 -5.34 -5.07
C ASN A 299 9.53 -5.09 -5.13
N VAL A 300 8.78 -6.02 -5.69
CA VAL A 300 7.32 -6.10 -5.49
C VAL A 300 7.04 -7.08 -4.35
N ILE A 301 6.23 -6.67 -3.40
CA ILE A 301 5.71 -7.56 -2.36
C ILE A 301 4.61 -8.41 -2.99
N VAL A 302 4.85 -9.73 -3.09
CA VAL A 302 3.88 -10.70 -3.63
C VAL A 302 3.20 -11.51 -2.53
N HIS A 303 3.62 -11.35 -1.27
CA HIS A 303 2.96 -11.98 -0.13
C HIS A 303 1.49 -11.50 -0.01
N PRO A 304 0.50 -12.43 0.00
CA PRO A 304 -0.93 -12.07 -0.09
C PRO A 304 -1.48 -11.33 1.14
N ALA A 305 -0.77 -11.39 2.26
CA ALA A 305 -1.19 -10.84 3.55
C ALA A 305 -0.06 -10.06 4.25
N ALA A 306 0.71 -9.26 3.50
CA ALA A 306 1.85 -8.51 4.03
C ALA A 306 1.46 -7.59 5.21
N THR A 307 0.29 -6.94 5.16
CA THR A 307 -0.24 -6.13 6.27
C THR A 307 -0.33 -6.94 7.55
N PHE A 308 -0.81 -8.21 7.50
CA PHE A 308 -0.88 -9.08 8.68
C PHE A 308 0.49 -9.50 9.21
N VAL A 309 1.47 -9.71 8.32
CA VAL A 309 2.87 -9.93 8.72
C VAL A 309 3.38 -8.73 9.52
N GLY A 310 3.09 -7.51 9.05
CA GLY A 310 3.46 -6.28 9.74
C GLY A 310 2.73 -6.10 11.07
N LEU A 311 1.42 -6.34 11.11
CA LEU A 311 0.64 -6.29 12.36
C LEU A 311 1.16 -7.32 13.39
N LYS A 312 1.45 -8.54 12.97
CA LYS A 312 2.11 -9.56 13.81
C LYS A 312 3.45 -9.06 14.33
N SER A 313 4.29 -8.50 13.46
CA SER A 313 5.59 -7.92 13.83
C SER A 313 5.43 -6.78 14.84
N LEU A 314 4.43 -5.94 14.69
CA LEU A 314 4.15 -4.83 15.60
C LEU A 314 3.78 -5.33 17.01
N VAL A 315 2.95 -6.38 17.11
CA VAL A 315 2.59 -7.01 18.40
C VAL A 315 3.82 -7.62 19.09
N GLN A 316 4.71 -8.27 18.33
CA GLN A 316 5.83 -9.04 18.89
C GLN A 316 7.06 -8.22 19.24
N ARG A 317 7.30 -7.12 18.53
CA ARG A 317 8.59 -6.37 18.60
C ARG A 317 8.54 -5.06 19.37
N ARG A 318 7.38 -4.54 19.71
CA ARG A 318 7.28 -3.33 20.55
C ARG A 318 7.20 -3.72 22.02
N PRO A 319 7.90 -2.99 22.92
CA PRO A 319 7.76 -3.18 24.38
C PRO A 319 6.33 -2.93 24.87
N ASP A 320 5.62 -2.04 24.19
CA ASP A 320 4.19 -1.76 24.37
C ASP A 320 3.58 -1.42 23.00
N PRO A 321 2.98 -2.38 22.30
CA PRO A 321 2.36 -2.14 21.01
C PRO A 321 1.05 -1.32 21.12
N TRP A 322 0.54 -1.06 22.33
CA TRP A 322 -0.75 -0.40 22.58
C TRP A 322 -0.62 1.09 22.86
N THR A 323 0.57 1.60 23.08
CA THR A 323 0.93 3.01 23.18
C THR A 323 1.75 3.47 21.98
#